data_126fc7d143888d29e240d04450db9f3a
#
_entry.id   126fc7d143888d29e240d04450db9f3a
#
_cell.length_a   1.000
_cell.length_b   1.000
_cell.length_c   1.000
_cell.angle_alpha   90.00
_cell.angle_beta   90.00
_cell.angle_gamma   90.00
#
_symmetry.space_group_name_H-M   'P 1'
#
loop_
_entity.id
_entity.type
_entity.pdbx_description
1 polymer ?
#
loop_
_entity_poly.entity_id
_entity_poly.type
_entity_poly.pdbx_seq_one_letter_code
_entity_poly.pdbx_strand_id
1 'polypeptide(L)'
;MRLLLVEDDIALGEGICDGLRLEGYTLDWLCDGVSGLHALQHETFDLVILDLGLPRMDGIELLRRLRAGGDSLPVLILTARDALDDRIAGLDAGADDYLVKPFDLNELKARLRALLRRSVGRAKVLIEHAGVSLDPATQQVHYNGVEVVLTPKEYVLLHELLAHPGKVFTRERLTQLLYGWDEEPESNTLEVNIYHLRKKLFNGLIRTVRGIGYLVEVKA
;
A
#
# COMPACT_ATOMS: atom_id res chain seq x y z
N MET A 1 -3.93 -1.12 0.91
CA MET A 1 -2.67 -0.59 0.36
C MET A 1 -1.67 -1.72 0.24
N ARG A 2 -1.07 -1.88 -0.93
CA ARG A 2 -0.14 -2.96 -1.24
C ARG A 2 1.29 -2.44 -1.24
N LEU A 3 2.13 -2.97 -0.37
CA LEU A 3 3.51 -2.56 -0.18
C LEU A 3 4.46 -3.63 -0.69
N LEU A 4 5.59 -3.22 -1.25
CA LEU A 4 6.70 -4.12 -1.54
C LEU A 4 7.79 -3.94 -0.48
N LEU A 5 8.19 -5.02 0.17
CA LEU A 5 9.38 -5.09 1.01
C LEU A 5 10.49 -5.77 0.22
N VAL A 6 11.66 -5.12 0.13
CA VAL A 6 12.88 -5.71 -0.42
C VAL A 6 13.94 -5.70 0.67
N GLU A 7 14.18 -6.86 1.29
CA GLU A 7 15.00 -7.06 2.49
C GLU A 7 15.52 -8.50 2.50
N ASP A 8 16.81 -8.71 2.68
CA ASP A 8 17.43 -10.03 2.66
C ASP A 8 17.59 -10.67 4.04
N ASP A 9 17.50 -9.88 5.11
CA ASP A 9 17.44 -10.41 6.48
C ASP A 9 16.07 -11.04 6.75
N ILE A 10 16.06 -12.37 6.85
CA ILE A 10 14.83 -13.16 7.03
C ILE A 10 14.09 -12.78 8.32
N ALA A 11 14.82 -12.65 9.46
CA ALA A 11 14.18 -12.38 10.73
C ALA A 11 13.56 -10.97 10.77
N LEU A 12 14.25 -9.99 10.19
CA LEU A 12 13.75 -8.63 10.07
C LEU A 12 12.54 -8.57 9.11
N GLY A 13 12.65 -9.22 7.96
CA GLY A 13 11.59 -9.28 6.95
C GLY A 13 10.30 -9.89 7.50
N GLU A 14 10.38 -11.04 8.19
CA GLU A 14 9.23 -11.66 8.87
C GLU A 14 8.60 -10.70 9.90
N GLY A 15 9.41 -10.08 10.77
CA GLY A 15 8.92 -9.14 11.78
C GLY A 15 8.22 -7.91 11.19
N ILE A 16 8.74 -7.37 10.07
CA ILE A 16 8.11 -6.26 9.34
C ILE A 16 6.79 -6.73 8.72
N CYS A 17 6.79 -7.88 8.04
CA CYS A 17 5.60 -8.43 7.41
C CYS A 17 4.48 -8.64 8.41
N ASP A 18 4.74 -9.32 9.51
CA ASP A 18 3.75 -9.60 10.56
C ASP A 18 3.20 -8.30 11.15
N GLY A 19 4.10 -7.38 11.49
CA GLY A 19 3.68 -6.12 12.10
C GLY A 19 2.87 -5.20 11.18
N LEU A 20 3.13 -5.21 9.88
CA LEU A 20 2.38 -4.38 8.91
C LEU A 20 1.10 -5.07 8.43
N ARG A 21 1.06 -6.41 8.35
CA ARG A 21 -0.18 -7.15 8.08
C ARG A 21 -1.23 -6.92 9.16
N LEU A 22 -0.82 -6.82 10.43
CA LEU A 22 -1.73 -6.46 11.54
C LEU A 22 -2.35 -5.06 11.39
N GLU A 23 -1.65 -4.12 10.72
CA GLU A 23 -2.17 -2.79 10.38
C GLU A 23 -3.02 -2.77 9.09
N GLY A 24 -3.21 -3.95 8.47
CA GLY A 24 -4.02 -4.10 7.27
C GLY A 24 -3.33 -3.78 5.95
N TYR A 25 -2.00 -3.68 5.95
CA TYR A 25 -1.26 -3.61 4.70
C TYR A 25 -1.17 -5.00 4.06
N THR A 26 -1.25 -5.04 2.74
CA THR A 26 -0.86 -6.21 1.96
C THR A 26 0.62 -6.07 1.66
N LEU A 27 1.43 -7.05 2.04
CA LEU A 27 2.87 -7.04 1.82
C LEU A 27 3.28 -8.18 0.90
N ASP A 28 4.02 -7.81 -0.13
CA ASP A 28 4.84 -8.74 -0.91
C ASP A 28 6.30 -8.54 -0.50
N TRP A 29 7.03 -9.62 -0.30
CA TRP A 29 8.40 -9.59 0.18
C TRP A 29 9.35 -10.32 -0.74
N LEU A 30 10.48 -9.68 -1.04
CA LEU A 30 11.56 -10.19 -1.88
C LEU A 30 12.90 -9.99 -1.20
N CYS A 31 13.82 -10.94 -1.39
CA CYS A 31 15.10 -10.98 -0.69
C CYS A 31 16.29 -10.49 -1.55
N ASP A 32 16.06 -9.93 -2.74
CA ASP A 32 17.13 -9.40 -3.60
C ASP A 32 16.66 -8.25 -4.50
N GLY A 33 17.61 -7.40 -4.86
CA GLY A 33 17.30 -6.20 -5.65
C GLY A 33 16.89 -6.48 -7.10
N VAL A 34 17.34 -7.59 -7.72
CA VAL A 34 16.94 -7.93 -9.10
C VAL A 34 15.48 -8.33 -9.16
N SER A 35 15.07 -9.21 -8.23
CA SER A 35 13.66 -9.60 -8.09
C SER A 35 12.79 -8.41 -7.71
N GLY A 36 13.27 -7.53 -6.81
CA GLY A 36 12.60 -6.29 -6.44
C GLY A 36 12.35 -5.38 -7.65
N LEU A 37 13.36 -5.12 -8.45
CA LEU A 37 13.22 -4.29 -9.67
C LEU A 37 12.25 -4.93 -10.67
N HIS A 38 12.33 -6.25 -10.85
CA HIS A 38 11.40 -6.96 -11.74
C HIS A 38 9.95 -6.82 -11.29
N ALA A 39 9.68 -6.98 -10.00
CA ALA A 39 8.33 -6.79 -9.44
C ALA A 39 7.81 -5.37 -9.70
N LEU A 40 8.64 -4.35 -9.45
CA LEU A 40 8.30 -2.94 -9.65
C LEU A 40 8.00 -2.59 -11.12
N GLN A 41 8.56 -3.32 -12.06
CA GLN A 41 8.32 -3.10 -13.50
C GLN A 41 7.01 -3.75 -14.00
N HIS A 42 6.52 -4.79 -13.32
CA HIS A 42 5.41 -5.60 -13.82
C HIS A 42 4.15 -5.50 -12.97
N GLU A 43 4.28 -4.99 -11.74
CA GLU A 43 3.16 -4.87 -10.81
C GLU A 43 3.07 -3.47 -10.20
N THR A 44 1.91 -3.19 -9.59
CA THR A 44 1.66 -1.88 -8.98
C THR A 44 1.65 -2.01 -7.47
N PHE A 45 2.41 -1.12 -6.82
CA PHE A 45 2.49 -0.97 -5.37
C PHE A 45 2.15 0.46 -4.98
N ASP A 46 1.79 0.66 -3.73
CA ASP A 46 1.52 1.99 -3.16
C ASP A 46 2.77 2.61 -2.53
N LEU A 47 3.74 1.77 -2.12
CA LEU A 47 5.02 2.18 -1.54
C LEU A 47 6.01 1.00 -1.54
N VAL A 48 7.30 1.32 -1.60
CA VAL A 48 8.40 0.36 -1.42
C VAL A 48 9.13 0.64 -0.13
N ILE A 49 9.41 -0.43 0.62
CA ILE A 49 10.36 -0.47 1.74
C ILE A 49 11.59 -1.18 1.20
N LEU A 50 12.74 -0.49 1.17
CA LEU A 50 13.92 -0.93 0.43
C LEU A 50 15.15 -0.94 1.31
N ASP A 51 15.74 -2.12 1.54
CA ASP A 51 17.09 -2.18 2.09
C ASP A 51 18.14 -1.81 1.03
N LEU A 52 19.23 -1.21 1.49
CA LEU A 52 20.36 -0.86 0.62
C LEU A 52 21.34 -2.01 0.44
N GLY A 53 21.51 -2.88 1.44
CA GLY A 53 22.49 -3.95 1.46
C GLY A 53 22.11 -5.22 0.73
N LEU A 54 21.27 -5.12 -0.30
CA LEU A 54 20.70 -6.28 -0.97
C LEU A 54 21.71 -7.08 -1.80
N PRO A 55 21.55 -8.41 -1.88
CA PRO A 55 22.30 -9.23 -2.80
C PRO A 55 21.85 -9.00 -4.25
N ARG A 56 22.71 -9.37 -5.20
CA ARG A 56 22.54 -9.34 -6.67
C ARG A 56 22.43 -7.94 -7.26
N MET A 57 21.77 -7.00 -6.61
CA MET A 57 21.66 -5.59 -6.99
C MET A 57 21.51 -4.74 -5.73
N ASP A 58 22.38 -3.79 -5.54
CA ASP A 58 22.33 -2.82 -4.44
C ASP A 58 21.05 -1.99 -4.49
N GLY A 59 20.47 -1.65 -3.33
CA GLY A 59 19.22 -0.91 -3.25
C GLY A 59 19.29 0.50 -3.85
N ILE A 60 20.44 1.17 -3.81
CA ILE A 60 20.62 2.47 -4.48
C ILE A 60 20.55 2.33 -6.00
N GLU A 61 21.15 1.27 -6.55
CA GLU A 61 21.06 0.99 -7.99
C GLU A 61 19.63 0.66 -8.42
N LEU A 62 18.90 -0.13 -7.61
CA LEU A 62 17.47 -0.38 -7.82
C LEU A 62 16.68 0.93 -7.86
N LEU A 63 16.87 1.79 -6.84
CA LEU A 63 16.18 3.07 -6.73
C LEU A 63 16.46 3.99 -7.93
N ARG A 64 17.73 4.09 -8.35
CA ARG A 64 18.09 4.88 -9.54
C ARG A 64 17.39 4.37 -10.81
N ARG A 65 17.32 3.06 -11.01
CA ARG A 65 16.62 2.46 -12.16
C ARG A 65 15.11 2.72 -12.10
N LEU A 66 14.51 2.61 -10.94
CA LEU A 66 13.11 2.95 -10.72
C LEU A 66 12.82 4.41 -11.11
N ARG A 67 13.64 5.34 -10.62
CA ARG A 67 13.49 6.77 -10.91
C ARG A 67 13.81 7.13 -12.37
N ALA A 68 14.77 6.46 -13.00
CA ALA A 68 15.07 6.64 -14.43
C ALA A 68 13.89 6.22 -15.32
N GLY A 69 13.03 5.31 -14.86
CA GLY A 69 11.76 4.95 -15.50
C GLY A 69 10.65 6.00 -15.36
N GLY A 70 10.90 7.11 -14.65
CA GLY A 70 9.91 8.17 -14.39
C GLY A 70 8.91 7.83 -13.29
N ASP A 71 9.13 6.75 -12.55
CA ASP A 71 8.23 6.33 -11.48
C ASP A 71 8.40 7.21 -10.23
N SER A 72 7.27 7.71 -9.72
CA SER A 72 7.18 8.54 -8.52
C SER A 72 6.69 7.76 -7.28
N LEU A 73 6.71 6.43 -7.36
CA LEU A 73 6.33 5.54 -6.25
C LEU A 73 7.12 5.90 -4.99
N PRO A 74 6.47 6.11 -3.83
CA PRO A 74 7.17 6.42 -2.59
C PRO A 74 8.13 5.29 -2.19
N VAL A 75 9.36 5.66 -1.82
CA VAL A 75 10.39 4.73 -1.36
C VAL A 75 10.89 5.12 0.02
N LEU A 76 10.71 4.22 0.98
CA LEU A 76 11.33 4.29 2.30
C LEU A 76 12.56 3.40 2.32
N ILE A 77 13.74 3.98 2.53
CA ILE A 77 14.98 3.22 2.67
C ILE A 77 15.10 2.69 4.10
N LEU A 78 15.42 1.40 4.23
CA LEU A 78 15.98 0.81 5.45
C LEU A 78 17.50 0.72 5.28
N THR A 79 18.27 1.09 6.30
CA THR A 79 19.73 1.04 6.18
C THR A 79 20.40 0.80 7.52
N ALA A 80 21.42 -0.06 7.56
CA ALA A 80 22.34 -0.17 8.68
C ALA A 80 23.44 0.92 8.62
N ARG A 81 23.47 1.70 7.54
CA ARG A 81 24.48 2.71 7.30
C ARG A 81 24.00 4.03 7.91
N ASP A 82 24.58 4.37 9.05
CA ASP A 82 24.34 5.64 9.76
C ASP A 82 25.25 6.79 9.28
N ALA A 83 26.20 6.48 8.37
CA ALA A 83 27.07 7.49 7.78
C ALA A 83 26.24 8.54 7.02
N LEU A 84 26.54 9.81 7.27
CA LEU A 84 25.84 10.94 6.64
C LEU A 84 25.85 10.84 5.10
N ASP A 85 26.97 10.36 4.54
CA ASP A 85 27.16 10.25 3.09
C ASP A 85 26.24 9.21 2.44
N ASP A 86 25.98 8.09 3.10
CA ASP A 86 25.06 7.06 2.60
C ASP A 86 23.60 7.55 2.60
N ARG A 87 23.23 8.34 3.64
CA ARG A 87 21.89 8.95 3.72
C ARG A 87 21.67 9.99 2.62
N ILE A 88 22.70 10.83 2.39
CA ILE A 88 22.68 11.82 1.30
C ILE A 88 22.56 11.11 -0.04
N ALA A 89 23.37 10.06 -0.27
CA ALA A 89 23.32 9.29 -1.52
C ALA A 89 21.94 8.65 -1.78
N GLY A 90 21.27 8.17 -0.73
CA GLY A 90 19.92 7.63 -0.83
C GLY A 90 18.87 8.70 -1.21
N LEU A 91 18.93 9.87 -0.56
CA LEU A 91 18.04 10.99 -0.86
C LEU A 91 18.29 11.55 -2.28
N ASP A 92 19.55 11.72 -2.66
CA ASP A 92 19.94 12.18 -4.00
C ASP A 92 19.55 11.17 -5.10
N ALA A 93 19.51 9.86 -4.76
CA ALA A 93 18.99 8.84 -5.64
C ALA A 93 17.46 8.88 -5.79
N GLY A 94 16.76 9.72 -5.01
CA GLY A 94 15.32 9.93 -5.10
C GLY A 94 14.48 9.14 -4.09
N ALA A 95 15.04 8.77 -2.93
CA ALA A 95 14.26 8.25 -1.81
C ALA A 95 13.40 9.36 -1.19
N ASP A 96 12.23 8.99 -0.66
CA ASP A 96 11.29 9.92 -0.04
C ASP A 96 11.48 10.04 1.48
N ASP A 97 12.04 9.00 2.12
CA ASP A 97 12.43 8.97 3.53
C ASP A 97 13.42 7.81 3.77
N TYR A 98 14.03 7.78 4.94
CA TYR A 98 14.91 6.70 5.37
C TYR A 98 14.70 6.38 6.84
N LEU A 99 15.05 5.14 7.23
CA LEU A 99 14.99 4.63 8.60
C LEU A 99 16.22 3.80 8.89
N VAL A 100 16.92 4.16 9.97
CA VAL A 100 18.19 3.51 10.33
C VAL A 100 17.92 2.27 11.19
N LYS A 101 18.56 1.14 10.87
CA LYS A 101 18.53 -0.10 11.65
C LYS A 101 19.51 0.02 12.85
N PRO A 102 19.13 -0.44 14.05
CA PRO A 102 17.84 -0.99 14.44
C PRO A 102 16.79 0.10 14.68
N PHE A 103 15.53 -0.18 14.37
CA PHE A 103 14.41 0.74 14.52
C PHE A 103 13.24 0.11 15.29
N ASP A 104 12.37 0.96 15.80
CA ASP A 104 11.09 0.53 16.36
C ASP A 104 10.04 0.37 15.25
N LEU A 105 9.27 -0.70 15.30
CA LEU A 105 8.22 -0.97 14.31
C LEU A 105 7.16 0.14 14.26
N ASN A 106 6.89 0.81 15.38
CA ASN A 106 5.96 1.95 15.40
C ASN A 106 6.53 3.18 14.68
N GLU A 107 7.87 3.36 14.68
CA GLU A 107 8.51 4.39 13.87
C GLU A 107 8.35 4.09 12.39
N LEU A 108 8.63 2.85 11.97
CA LEU A 108 8.39 2.40 10.59
C LEU A 108 6.94 2.69 10.17
N LYS A 109 5.95 2.25 10.96
CA LYS A 109 4.53 2.49 10.72
C LYS A 109 4.20 3.99 10.58
N ALA A 110 4.77 4.84 11.42
CA ALA A 110 4.54 6.28 11.37
C ALA A 110 5.08 6.91 10.07
N ARG A 111 6.27 6.49 9.63
CA ARG A 111 6.90 6.96 8.38
C ARG A 111 6.12 6.48 7.16
N LEU A 112 5.68 5.24 7.12
CA LEU A 112 4.84 4.69 6.06
C LEU A 112 3.55 5.50 5.90
N ARG A 113 2.84 5.77 7.01
CA ARG A 113 1.64 6.62 6.97
C ARG A 113 1.94 8.03 6.44
N ALA A 114 3.08 8.61 6.81
CA ALA A 114 3.47 9.94 6.33
C ALA A 114 3.76 9.96 4.82
N LEU A 115 4.44 8.93 4.30
CA LEU A 115 4.77 8.79 2.88
C LEU A 115 3.51 8.53 2.04
N LEU A 116 2.68 7.58 2.44
CA LEU A 116 1.41 7.27 1.76
C LEU A 116 0.47 8.48 1.72
N ARG A 117 0.44 9.31 2.77
CA ARG A 117 -0.29 10.57 2.77
C ARG A 117 0.24 11.57 1.74
N ARG A 118 1.56 11.65 1.54
CA ARG A 118 2.18 12.57 0.58
C ARG A 118 1.94 12.14 -0.87
N SER A 119 1.92 10.84 -1.15
CA SER A 119 1.72 10.31 -2.50
C SER A 119 0.31 10.56 -3.05
N VAL A 120 -0.69 10.61 -2.18
CA VAL A 120 -2.10 10.90 -2.56
C VAL A 120 -2.34 12.40 -2.84
N GLY A 121 -1.29 13.25 -2.77
CA GLY A 121 -1.39 14.70 -3.05
C GLY A 121 -1.53 15.55 -1.78
N ARG A 122 -0.91 16.72 -1.81
CA ARG A 122 -0.67 17.67 -0.70
C ARG A 122 -1.89 18.34 -0.04
N ALA A 123 -3.10 17.87 -0.29
CA ALA A 123 -4.28 18.32 0.44
C ALA A 123 -4.75 17.19 1.35
N LYS A 124 -5.33 17.54 2.49
CA LYS A 124 -6.27 16.68 3.23
C LYS A 124 -7.44 16.38 2.28
N VAL A 125 -7.26 15.48 1.32
CA VAL A 125 -8.37 15.11 0.46
C VAL A 125 -9.10 14.00 1.19
N LEU A 126 -9.99 14.44 2.07
CA LEU A 126 -11.09 13.62 2.50
C LEU A 126 -11.75 13.09 1.24
N ILE A 127 -11.73 11.79 1.03
CA ILE A 127 -12.43 11.20 -0.11
C ILE A 127 -13.90 11.19 0.27
N GLU A 128 -14.68 12.05 -0.38
CA GLU A 128 -16.11 12.17 -0.12
C GLU A 128 -16.94 11.62 -1.27
N HIS A 129 -17.83 10.69 -0.96
CA HIS A 129 -18.74 10.12 -1.94
C HIS A 129 -20.04 9.65 -1.31
N ALA A 130 -21.17 10.17 -1.79
CA ALA A 130 -22.53 9.74 -1.40
C ALA A 130 -22.74 9.64 0.13
N GLY A 131 -22.25 10.61 0.89
CA GLY A 131 -22.33 10.64 2.35
C GLY A 131 -21.26 9.83 3.08
N VAL A 132 -20.43 9.09 2.36
CA VAL A 132 -19.23 8.43 2.90
C VAL A 132 -18.08 9.43 2.85
N SER A 133 -17.35 9.60 3.95
CA SER A 133 -16.09 10.32 4.00
C SER A 133 -15.00 9.41 4.55
N LEU A 134 -13.87 9.33 3.85
CA LEU A 134 -12.72 8.53 4.20
C LEU A 134 -11.49 9.44 4.31
N ASP A 135 -10.84 9.43 5.46
CA ASP A 135 -9.56 10.11 5.69
C ASP A 135 -8.40 9.11 5.52
N PRO A 136 -7.61 9.21 4.44
CA PRO A 136 -6.50 8.29 4.22
C PRO A 136 -5.36 8.43 5.24
N ALA A 137 -5.28 9.59 5.94
CA ALA A 137 -4.22 9.85 6.91
C ALA A 137 -4.48 9.17 8.25
N THR A 138 -5.75 9.12 8.68
CA THR A 138 -6.17 8.51 9.94
C THR A 138 -6.80 7.14 9.75
N GLN A 139 -7.07 6.75 8.50
CA GLN A 139 -7.85 5.56 8.12
C GLN A 139 -9.28 5.54 8.71
N GLN A 140 -9.78 6.71 9.12
CA GLN A 140 -11.14 6.84 9.64
C GLN A 140 -12.15 6.95 8.51
N VAL A 141 -13.27 6.28 8.70
CA VAL A 141 -14.40 6.31 7.77
C VAL A 141 -15.65 6.77 8.50
N HIS A 142 -16.37 7.71 7.90
CA HIS A 142 -17.67 8.14 8.41
C HIS A 142 -18.75 7.97 7.32
N TYR A 143 -19.94 7.64 7.73
CA TYR A 143 -21.12 7.65 6.87
C TYR A 143 -22.19 8.56 7.47
N ASN A 144 -22.57 9.59 6.72
CA ASN A 144 -23.48 10.65 7.18
C ASN A 144 -23.05 11.28 8.53
N GLY A 145 -21.72 11.46 8.71
CA GLY A 145 -21.14 12.04 9.92
C GLY A 145 -20.97 11.07 11.10
N VAL A 146 -21.41 9.82 10.98
CA VAL A 146 -21.22 8.78 12.00
C VAL A 146 -20.02 7.91 11.66
N GLU A 147 -19.12 7.72 12.61
CA GLU A 147 -17.95 6.87 12.45
C GLU A 147 -18.35 5.40 12.18
N VAL A 148 -17.71 4.79 11.17
CA VAL A 148 -17.93 3.39 10.80
C VAL A 148 -16.63 2.62 10.94
N VAL A 149 -16.61 1.66 11.85
CA VAL A 149 -15.43 0.79 12.05
C VAL A 149 -15.37 -0.27 10.96
N LEU A 150 -14.31 -0.20 10.17
CA LEU A 150 -13.99 -1.18 9.13
C LEU A 150 -12.85 -2.10 9.57
N THR A 151 -12.87 -3.33 9.08
CA THR A 151 -11.67 -4.17 9.13
C THR A 151 -10.62 -3.64 8.16
N PRO A 152 -9.33 -3.99 8.32
CA PRO A 152 -8.28 -3.56 7.39
C PRO A 152 -8.60 -3.90 5.93
N LYS A 153 -9.08 -5.11 5.64
CA LYS A 153 -9.44 -5.54 4.27
C LYS A 153 -10.64 -4.75 3.72
N GLU A 154 -11.65 -4.48 4.53
CA GLU A 154 -12.78 -3.61 4.14
C GLU A 154 -12.32 -2.19 3.84
N TYR A 155 -11.41 -1.63 4.65
CA TYR A 155 -10.86 -0.30 4.43
C TYR A 155 -10.10 -0.21 3.10
N VAL A 156 -9.22 -1.16 2.82
CA VAL A 156 -8.43 -1.20 1.57
C VAL A 156 -9.33 -1.26 0.34
N LEU A 157 -10.37 -2.10 0.36
CA LEU A 157 -11.35 -2.17 -0.73
C LEU A 157 -12.11 -0.86 -0.91
N LEU A 158 -12.59 -0.29 0.19
CA LEU A 158 -13.34 0.96 0.14
C LEU A 158 -12.48 2.10 -0.39
N HIS A 159 -11.25 2.22 0.11
CA HIS A 159 -10.30 3.23 -0.33
C HIS A 159 -10.03 3.14 -1.83
N GLU A 160 -9.69 1.95 -2.35
CA GLU A 160 -9.39 1.76 -3.78
C GLU A 160 -10.58 2.11 -4.67
N LEU A 161 -11.78 1.67 -4.28
CA LEU A 161 -13.00 1.92 -5.05
C LEU A 161 -13.41 3.41 -5.02
N LEU A 162 -13.26 4.09 -3.88
CA LEU A 162 -13.59 5.51 -3.73
C LEU A 162 -12.55 6.45 -4.35
N ALA A 163 -11.28 6.05 -4.38
CA ALA A 163 -10.22 6.83 -5.02
C ALA A 163 -10.37 6.88 -6.55
N HIS A 164 -11.12 5.92 -7.15
CA HIS A 164 -11.28 5.82 -8.59
C HIS A 164 -12.75 5.62 -8.99
N PRO A 165 -13.65 6.56 -8.71
CA PRO A 165 -15.06 6.42 -9.03
C PRO A 165 -15.27 6.29 -10.55
N GLY A 166 -16.17 5.40 -10.95
CA GLY A 166 -16.44 5.07 -12.36
C GLY A 166 -15.52 4.00 -12.96
N LYS A 167 -14.39 3.69 -12.33
CA LYS A 167 -13.48 2.62 -12.79
C LYS A 167 -14.00 1.27 -12.34
N VAL A 168 -14.08 0.31 -13.27
CA VAL A 168 -14.39 -1.09 -12.94
C VAL A 168 -13.10 -1.78 -12.53
N PHE A 169 -13.12 -2.38 -11.34
CA PHE A 169 -12.04 -3.24 -10.86
C PHE A 169 -12.43 -4.69 -11.02
N THR A 170 -11.56 -5.48 -11.65
CA THR A 170 -11.80 -6.93 -11.78
C THR A 170 -11.69 -7.63 -10.44
N ARG A 171 -12.29 -8.83 -10.34
CA ARG A 171 -12.20 -9.65 -9.12
C ARG A 171 -10.76 -10.00 -8.78
N GLU A 172 -9.99 -10.38 -9.80
CA GLU A 172 -8.58 -10.75 -9.68
C GLU A 172 -7.77 -9.58 -9.11
N ARG A 173 -7.99 -8.35 -9.65
CA ARG A 173 -7.28 -7.16 -9.17
C ARG A 173 -7.61 -6.82 -7.72
N LEU A 174 -8.89 -6.89 -7.32
CA LEU A 174 -9.29 -6.63 -5.93
C LEU A 174 -8.79 -7.73 -4.98
N THR A 175 -8.79 -8.98 -5.43
CA THR A 175 -8.23 -10.10 -4.65
C THR A 175 -6.72 -9.92 -4.44
N GLN A 176 -5.97 -9.59 -5.49
CA GLN A 176 -4.54 -9.31 -5.41
C GLN A 176 -4.23 -8.13 -4.46
N LEU A 177 -5.07 -7.08 -4.46
CA LEU A 177 -4.95 -5.96 -3.54
C LEU A 177 -5.12 -6.36 -2.08
N LEU A 178 -5.93 -7.40 -1.79
CA LEU A 178 -6.22 -7.86 -0.44
C LEU A 178 -5.22 -8.88 0.10
N TYR A 179 -4.60 -9.68 -0.78
CA TYR A 179 -3.89 -10.90 -0.38
C TYR A 179 -2.41 -10.93 -0.80
N GLY A 180 -1.97 -10.08 -1.75
CA GLY A 180 -0.60 -10.17 -2.26
C GLY A 180 -0.29 -11.50 -2.93
N TRP A 181 0.99 -11.94 -2.87
CA TRP A 181 1.43 -13.19 -3.50
C TRP A 181 1.32 -14.43 -2.59
N ASP A 182 1.41 -14.24 -1.26
CA ASP A 182 1.61 -15.35 -0.32
C ASP A 182 0.31 -15.92 0.28
N GLU A 183 -0.81 -15.25 0.09
CA GLU A 183 -2.09 -15.69 0.63
C GLU A 183 -3.00 -16.22 -0.48
N GLU A 184 -3.30 -17.51 -0.48
CA GLU A 184 -4.39 -18.06 -1.28
C GLU A 184 -5.73 -17.62 -0.67
N PRO A 185 -6.54 -16.80 -1.36
CA PRO A 185 -7.83 -16.38 -0.83
C PRO A 185 -8.79 -17.57 -0.81
N GLU A 186 -9.48 -17.77 0.32
CA GLU A 186 -10.66 -18.63 0.33
C GLU A 186 -11.68 -18.14 -0.70
N SER A 187 -12.35 -19.05 -1.38
CA SER A 187 -13.10 -18.83 -2.63
C SER A 187 -14.15 -17.71 -2.65
N ASN A 188 -14.57 -17.16 -1.49
CA ASN A 188 -15.62 -16.13 -1.39
C ASN A 188 -15.24 -14.91 -0.53
N THR A 189 -13.98 -14.74 -0.19
CA THR A 189 -13.58 -13.71 0.79
C THR A 189 -13.77 -12.28 0.27
N LEU A 190 -13.56 -12.04 -1.03
CA LEU A 190 -13.84 -10.74 -1.66
C LEU A 190 -15.32 -10.37 -1.53
N GLU A 191 -16.22 -11.31 -1.86
CA GLU A 191 -17.67 -11.12 -1.80
C GLU A 191 -18.15 -10.84 -0.38
N VAL A 192 -17.57 -11.52 0.59
CA VAL A 192 -17.88 -11.30 2.02
C VAL A 192 -17.50 -9.89 2.45
N ASN A 193 -16.30 -9.40 2.08
CA ASN A 193 -15.90 -8.03 2.39
C ASN A 193 -16.78 -6.99 1.67
N ILE A 194 -17.13 -7.20 0.39
CA ILE A 194 -18.08 -6.33 -0.34
C ILE A 194 -19.46 -6.33 0.32
N TYR A 195 -19.94 -7.50 0.74
CA TYR A 195 -21.21 -7.61 1.47
C TYR A 195 -21.18 -6.82 2.78
N HIS A 196 -20.12 -6.95 3.59
CA HIS A 196 -19.96 -6.23 4.85
C HIS A 196 -19.89 -4.72 4.63
N LEU A 197 -19.15 -4.24 3.62
CA LEU A 197 -19.10 -2.83 3.27
C LEU A 197 -20.48 -2.28 2.92
N ARG A 198 -21.26 -2.98 2.09
CA ARG A 198 -22.63 -2.61 1.75
C ARG A 198 -23.54 -2.56 2.98
N LYS A 199 -23.36 -3.50 3.92
CA LYS A 199 -24.15 -3.55 5.16
C LYS A 199 -23.77 -2.43 6.15
N LYS A 200 -22.48 -2.11 6.27
CA LYS A 200 -21.97 -1.07 7.18
C LYS A 200 -22.22 0.34 6.67
N LEU A 201 -22.25 0.54 5.37
CA LEU A 201 -22.49 1.81 4.69
C LEU A 201 -23.89 1.82 4.08
N PHE A 202 -24.00 1.53 2.77
CA PHE A 202 -25.30 1.33 2.12
C PHE A 202 -25.15 0.45 0.86
N ASN A 203 -26.22 -0.26 0.52
CA ASN A 203 -26.21 -1.26 -0.58
C ASN A 203 -25.86 -0.68 -1.96
N GLY A 204 -26.18 0.59 -2.21
CA GLY A 204 -25.97 1.25 -3.50
C GLY A 204 -24.54 1.78 -3.72
N LEU A 205 -23.68 1.79 -2.69
CA LEU A 205 -22.34 2.37 -2.78
C LEU A 205 -21.46 1.64 -3.80
N ILE A 206 -21.44 0.33 -3.71
CA ILE A 206 -20.60 -0.52 -4.55
C ILE A 206 -21.50 -1.31 -5.50
N ARG A 207 -21.37 -1.04 -6.82
CA ARG A 207 -22.11 -1.74 -7.85
C ARG A 207 -21.34 -2.97 -8.31
N THR A 208 -22.04 -4.08 -8.51
CA THR A 208 -21.49 -5.28 -9.14
C THR A 208 -21.65 -5.20 -10.67
N VAL A 209 -20.56 -5.36 -11.38
CA VAL A 209 -20.54 -5.58 -12.83
C VAL A 209 -20.46 -7.07 -13.09
N ARG A 210 -21.60 -7.67 -13.49
CA ARG A 210 -21.72 -9.13 -13.62
C ARG A 210 -20.63 -9.71 -14.53
N GLY A 211 -19.95 -10.74 -14.05
CA GLY A 211 -18.89 -11.42 -14.80
C GLY A 211 -17.54 -10.66 -14.86
N ILE A 212 -17.45 -9.43 -14.31
CA ILE A 212 -16.23 -8.60 -14.37
C ILE A 212 -15.72 -8.27 -12.97
N GLY A 213 -16.53 -7.58 -12.14
CA GLY A 213 -16.04 -7.11 -10.85
C GLY A 213 -16.94 -6.06 -10.19
N TYR A 214 -16.32 -5.01 -9.64
CA TYR A 214 -17.00 -4.00 -8.84
C TYR A 214 -16.56 -2.58 -9.20
N LEU A 215 -17.43 -1.61 -8.95
CA LEU A 215 -17.14 -0.18 -9.07
C LEU A 215 -17.96 0.64 -8.06
N VAL A 216 -17.51 1.85 -7.78
CA VAL A 216 -18.32 2.94 -7.24
C VAL A 216 -18.70 3.86 -8.39
N GLU A 217 -19.97 4.20 -8.52
CA GLU A 217 -20.43 5.05 -9.63
C GLU A 217 -19.95 6.50 -9.45
N VAL A 218 -19.69 7.20 -10.54
CA VAL A 218 -19.42 8.64 -10.49
C VAL A 218 -20.70 9.33 -10.02
N LYS A 219 -20.58 10.23 -9.03
CA LYS A 219 -21.74 11.02 -8.59
C LYS A 219 -22.19 11.92 -9.74
N ALA A 220 -23.44 11.76 -10.15
CA ALA A 220 -24.07 12.65 -11.11
C ALA A 220 -24.24 14.07 -10.53
#